data_c01c4cbdfa22823fcaf9297d8dc6ff6f
#
_entry.id   c01c4cbdfa22823fcaf9297d8dc6ff6f
#
_cell.length_a   1.000
_cell.length_b   1.000
_cell.length_c   1.000
_cell.angle_alpha   90.00
_cell.angle_beta   90.00
_cell.angle_gamma   90.00
#
_symmetry.space_group_name_H-M   'P 1'
#
loop_
_entity.id
_entity.type
_entity.pdbx_description
1 polymer ?
#
loop_
_entity_poly.entity_id
_entity_poly.type
_entity_poly.pdbx_seq_one_letter_code
_entity_poly.pdbx_strand_id
1 'polypeptide(L)'
;MFALALALQMPSAAGAASSTRGDQPITIEGLTFDSWSAYVQSEYFRANGLRCGAPDREMREMLFGSTSAPVPADCSSSSTNPTTDYAPGSLLEISVVVHILMDNSCTNGVISDAMVQSQIDILNEDFLALAGSNGSGGTDAQVQFRLADETPSGQPTNGITRTCNTTYYNDGGNYWNTLAWDPNRYLNIYTNTARGALGYVPFLPADAGGALVGDPSDRVVILWSAFGRDASAVPYDQGRTATHEVGHYLGLEHTFNPQGSCGSQTAPGCYSDGDFICDTLPQASPNFGCPAGASSCSTSDPFHNYMDYTDDLCMEEFSVEQTRRTRCSLEHYRPNLFNVAAEAIFTDGFESGDTSSWSSSQQ
;
A
#
# COMPACT_ATOMS: atom_id res chain seq x y z
N MET A 1 0.72 -70.89 -29.28
CA MET A 1 1.12 -70.29 -28.04
C MET A 1 0.88 -68.79 -28.18
N PHE A 2 -0.26 -68.31 -27.66
CA PHE A 2 -0.58 -66.90 -27.65
C PHE A 2 -0.29 -66.41 -26.24
N ALA A 3 0.60 -65.40 -26.09
CA ALA A 3 0.88 -64.76 -24.85
C ALA A 3 -0.11 -63.57 -24.69
N LEU A 4 -0.91 -63.59 -23.65
CA LEU A 4 -1.85 -62.57 -23.25
C LEU A 4 -1.09 -61.54 -22.41
N ALA A 5 -0.93 -60.33 -22.93
CA ALA A 5 -0.35 -59.23 -22.15
C ALA A 5 -1.49 -58.55 -21.35
N LEU A 6 -1.38 -58.66 -20.04
CA LEU A 6 -2.27 -57.99 -19.08
C LEU A 6 -1.77 -56.55 -18.87
N ALA A 7 -2.48 -55.56 -19.38
CA ALA A 7 -2.22 -54.16 -19.11
C ALA A 7 -2.82 -53.77 -17.74
N LEU A 8 -1.97 -53.50 -16.75
CA LEU A 8 -2.40 -52.85 -15.50
C LEU A 8 -2.71 -51.38 -15.78
N GLN A 9 -4.00 -51.02 -15.71
CA GLN A 9 -4.41 -49.64 -15.60
C GLN A 9 -4.15 -49.16 -14.16
N MET A 10 -3.22 -48.21 -14.01
CA MET A 10 -3.09 -47.44 -12.76
C MET A 10 -4.26 -46.43 -12.68
N PRO A 11 -4.89 -46.27 -11.51
CA PRO A 11 -5.87 -45.21 -11.35
C PRO A 11 -5.17 -43.84 -11.41
N SER A 12 -5.68 -42.99 -12.29
CA SER A 12 -5.33 -41.56 -12.34
C SER A 12 -5.72 -40.95 -10.99
N ALA A 13 -4.75 -40.47 -10.24
CA ALA A 13 -4.99 -39.61 -9.10
C ALA A 13 -5.60 -38.30 -9.63
N ALA A 14 -6.91 -38.18 -9.49
CA ALA A 14 -7.55 -36.88 -9.61
C ALA A 14 -6.94 -35.97 -8.52
N GLY A 15 -6.09 -35.04 -8.96
CA GLY A 15 -5.59 -33.99 -8.10
C GLY A 15 -6.79 -33.25 -7.52
N ALA A 16 -6.99 -33.32 -6.20
CA ALA A 16 -7.88 -32.45 -5.49
C ALA A 16 -7.37 -31.03 -5.76
N ALA A 17 -8.13 -30.24 -6.51
CA ALA A 17 -7.91 -28.81 -6.61
C ALA A 17 -7.92 -28.28 -5.18
N SER A 18 -6.79 -27.72 -4.72
CA SER A 18 -6.71 -26.97 -3.49
C SER A 18 -7.66 -25.78 -3.67
N SER A 19 -8.86 -25.81 -3.06
CA SER A 19 -9.71 -24.64 -2.99
C SER A 19 -8.90 -23.57 -2.25
N THR A 20 -8.56 -22.50 -2.93
CA THR A 20 -7.96 -21.33 -2.29
C THR A 20 -8.96 -20.82 -1.25
N ARG A 21 -8.53 -20.54 -0.03
CA ARG A 21 -9.41 -20.13 1.10
C ARG A 21 -10.23 -18.87 0.84
N GLY A 22 -9.99 -18.16 -0.28
CA GLY A 22 -10.77 -17.02 -0.77
C GLY A 22 -12.10 -17.39 -1.44
N ASP A 23 -12.36 -18.69 -1.70
CA ASP A 23 -13.54 -19.15 -2.45
C ASP A 23 -14.73 -19.52 -1.55
N GLN A 24 -14.71 -19.15 -0.28
CA GLN A 24 -15.83 -19.39 0.63
C GLN A 24 -16.81 -18.21 0.62
N PRO A 25 -18.13 -18.47 0.72
CA PRO A 25 -19.10 -17.41 0.83
C PRO A 25 -18.85 -16.49 2.02
N ILE A 26 -19.03 -15.19 1.79
CA ILE A 26 -18.87 -14.14 2.80
C ILE A 26 -20.15 -13.35 2.95
N THR A 27 -20.36 -12.74 4.11
CA THR A 27 -21.51 -11.86 4.37
C THR A 27 -21.00 -10.49 4.82
N ILE A 28 -21.37 -9.46 4.08
CA ILE A 28 -21.04 -8.05 4.36
C ILE A 28 -22.36 -7.28 4.45
N GLU A 29 -22.60 -6.55 5.52
CA GLU A 29 -23.81 -5.75 5.76
C GLU A 29 -25.13 -6.53 5.50
N GLY A 30 -25.13 -7.84 5.80
CA GLY A 30 -26.28 -8.72 5.59
C GLY A 30 -26.46 -9.23 4.15
N LEU A 31 -25.62 -8.83 3.21
CA LEU A 31 -25.56 -9.36 1.85
C LEU A 31 -24.56 -10.51 1.76
N THR A 32 -24.94 -11.58 1.07
CA THR A 32 -24.05 -12.75 0.89
C THR A 32 -23.48 -12.76 -0.51
N PHE A 33 -22.18 -12.98 -0.61
CA PHE A 33 -21.41 -13.09 -1.85
C PHE A 33 -20.72 -14.46 -1.86
N ASP A 34 -20.55 -15.04 -3.04
CA ASP A 34 -19.95 -16.38 -3.19
C ASP A 34 -18.47 -16.45 -2.77
N SER A 35 -17.77 -15.31 -2.82
CA SER A 35 -16.35 -15.20 -2.44
C SER A 35 -15.96 -13.73 -2.23
N TRP A 36 -14.75 -13.48 -1.73
CA TRP A 36 -14.16 -12.14 -1.71
C TRP A 36 -14.04 -11.55 -3.11
N SER A 37 -13.65 -12.34 -4.12
CA SER A 37 -13.60 -11.90 -5.51
C SER A 37 -14.97 -11.49 -6.06
N ALA A 38 -16.02 -12.26 -5.77
CA ALA A 38 -17.39 -11.89 -6.15
C ALA A 38 -17.86 -10.60 -5.46
N TYR A 39 -17.50 -10.40 -4.20
CA TYR A 39 -17.80 -9.18 -3.45
C TYR A 39 -17.17 -7.94 -4.07
N VAL A 40 -15.85 -7.95 -4.29
CA VAL A 40 -15.11 -6.77 -4.79
C VAL A 40 -15.45 -6.41 -6.25
N GLN A 41 -16.02 -7.34 -7.00
CA GLN A 41 -16.54 -7.10 -8.36
C GLN A 41 -17.99 -6.64 -8.39
N SER A 42 -18.69 -6.65 -7.26
CA SER A 42 -20.10 -6.32 -7.17
C SER A 42 -20.39 -4.83 -7.38
N GLU A 43 -21.61 -4.52 -7.83
CA GLU A 43 -22.10 -3.14 -7.88
C GLU A 43 -22.17 -2.53 -6.48
N TYR A 44 -22.52 -3.33 -5.46
CA TYR A 44 -22.52 -2.89 -4.07
C TYR A 44 -21.16 -2.33 -3.64
N PHE A 45 -20.09 -3.04 -3.93
CA PHE A 45 -18.72 -2.61 -3.61
C PHE A 45 -18.36 -1.27 -4.26
N ARG A 46 -18.62 -1.13 -5.56
CA ARG A 46 -18.34 0.10 -6.34
C ARG A 46 -19.20 1.27 -5.89
N ALA A 47 -20.51 1.05 -5.73
CA ALA A 47 -21.46 2.10 -5.36
C ALA A 47 -21.20 2.66 -3.95
N ASN A 48 -20.58 1.89 -3.06
CA ASN A 48 -20.24 2.32 -1.70
C ASN A 48 -18.78 2.79 -1.56
N GLY A 49 -18.01 2.88 -2.65
CA GLY A 49 -16.64 3.39 -2.63
C GLY A 49 -15.66 2.54 -1.83
N LEU A 50 -15.92 1.23 -1.70
CA LEU A 50 -15.18 0.34 -0.79
C LEU A 50 -13.77 -0.06 -1.29
N ARG A 51 -13.30 0.51 -2.42
CA ARG A 51 -11.91 0.35 -2.89
C ARG A 51 -10.91 0.90 -1.86
N CYS A 52 -11.26 2.02 -1.20
CA CYS A 52 -10.50 2.58 -0.09
C CYS A 52 -11.48 3.06 1.00
N GLY A 53 -11.23 2.68 2.23
CA GLY A 53 -12.02 3.08 3.38
C GLY A 53 -11.40 4.24 4.17
N ALA A 54 -10.34 4.89 3.65
CA ALA A 54 -9.79 6.09 4.24
C ALA A 54 -10.86 7.21 4.21
N PRO A 55 -11.04 7.96 5.32
CA PRO A 55 -11.98 9.08 5.31
C PRO A 55 -11.58 10.10 4.24
N ASP A 56 -12.56 10.60 3.49
CA ASP A 56 -12.32 11.71 2.56
C ASP A 56 -11.95 12.99 3.32
N ARG A 57 -11.48 14.01 2.59
CA ARG A 57 -11.02 15.27 3.19
C ARG A 57 -12.07 15.92 4.07
N GLU A 58 -13.30 16.00 3.59
CA GLU A 58 -14.40 16.64 4.32
C GLU A 58 -14.68 15.92 5.65
N MET A 59 -14.66 14.60 5.62
CA MET A 59 -14.79 13.79 6.83
C MET A 59 -13.61 13.99 7.79
N ARG A 60 -12.37 14.04 7.28
CA ARG A 60 -11.17 14.27 8.11
C ARG A 60 -11.20 15.66 8.74
N GLU A 61 -11.58 16.70 8.00
CA GLU A 61 -11.76 18.05 8.55
C GLU A 61 -12.82 18.08 9.65
N MET A 62 -13.91 17.32 9.50
CA MET A 62 -14.95 17.18 10.54
C MET A 62 -14.44 16.46 11.78
N LEU A 63 -13.66 15.39 11.61
CA LEU A 63 -13.15 14.54 12.71
C LEU A 63 -11.99 15.19 13.46
N PHE A 64 -11.08 15.86 12.74
CA PHE A 64 -9.79 16.30 13.29
C PHE A 64 -9.62 17.83 13.29
N GLY A 65 -10.56 18.56 12.71
CA GLY A 65 -10.49 20.00 12.54
C GLY A 65 -9.61 20.41 11.37
N SER A 66 -9.73 21.70 10.98
CA SER A 66 -8.86 22.25 9.94
C SER A 66 -7.41 22.27 10.41
N THR A 67 -6.52 21.74 9.61
CA THR A 67 -5.10 21.61 9.95
C THR A 67 -4.40 22.95 9.76
N SER A 68 -4.09 23.63 10.85
CA SER A 68 -3.28 24.86 10.84
C SER A 68 -1.91 24.68 11.50
N ALA A 69 -1.34 23.47 11.41
CA ALA A 69 -0.03 23.21 11.98
C ALA A 69 1.07 24.01 11.26
N PRO A 70 2.12 24.42 11.96
CA PRO A 70 3.30 25.04 11.37
C PRO A 70 4.18 23.96 10.70
N VAL A 71 3.68 23.43 9.59
CA VAL A 71 4.43 22.55 8.71
C VAL A 71 4.80 23.30 7.45
N PRO A 72 5.83 22.91 6.71
CA PRO A 72 6.11 23.47 5.40
C PRO A 72 4.87 23.41 4.51
N ALA A 73 4.58 24.48 3.79
CA ALA A 73 3.39 24.57 2.95
C ALA A 73 3.30 23.46 1.90
N ASP A 74 4.45 22.96 1.45
CA ASP A 74 4.57 21.87 0.49
C ASP A 74 4.23 20.47 1.06
N CYS A 75 4.13 20.32 2.39
CA CYS A 75 3.71 19.09 3.04
C CYS A 75 2.33 19.15 3.65
N SER A 76 1.71 20.33 3.72
CA SER A 76 0.38 20.48 4.32
C SER A 76 -0.72 19.96 3.39
N SER A 77 -1.82 19.49 3.98
CA SER A 77 -3.01 19.08 3.21
C SER A 77 -3.76 20.24 2.57
N SER A 78 -3.51 21.48 3.00
CA SER A 78 -4.28 22.66 2.59
C SER A 78 -3.54 23.60 1.64
N SER A 79 -2.23 23.51 1.54
CA SER A 79 -1.42 24.38 0.70
C SER A 79 -0.10 23.71 0.40
N THR A 80 -0.02 22.97 -0.68
CA THR A 80 1.17 22.23 -1.04
C THR A 80 1.77 22.77 -2.32
N ASN A 81 3.05 23.01 -2.25
CA ASN A 81 3.87 23.44 -3.37
C ASN A 81 5.14 22.58 -3.32
N PRO A 82 5.08 21.36 -3.84
CA PRO A 82 6.20 20.45 -3.81
C PRO A 82 7.43 21.09 -4.44
N THR A 83 8.53 21.10 -3.69
CA THR A 83 9.78 21.71 -4.11
C THR A 83 10.80 20.63 -4.49
N THR A 84 11.87 21.05 -5.16
CA THR A 84 12.99 20.16 -5.45
C THR A 84 13.80 19.76 -4.23
N ASP A 85 13.54 20.39 -3.08
CA ASP A 85 14.25 20.07 -1.82
C ASP A 85 13.93 18.64 -1.35
N TYR A 86 12.75 18.12 -1.73
CA TYR A 86 12.32 16.74 -1.45
C TYR A 86 12.49 15.81 -2.64
N ALA A 87 13.22 16.23 -3.67
CA ALA A 87 13.54 15.34 -4.78
C ALA A 87 14.36 14.14 -4.27
N PRO A 88 14.10 12.93 -4.77
CA PRO A 88 14.84 11.73 -4.36
C PRO A 88 16.34 11.91 -4.51
N GLY A 89 17.09 11.72 -3.43
CA GLY A 89 18.55 11.90 -3.42
C GLY A 89 19.26 10.84 -2.58
N SER A 90 18.60 10.34 -1.53
CA SER A 90 19.12 9.28 -0.69
C SER A 90 18.04 8.22 -0.50
N LEU A 91 18.41 6.97 -0.38
CA LEU A 91 17.49 5.88 -0.09
C LEU A 91 17.03 5.98 1.36
N LEU A 92 15.72 6.07 1.57
CA LEU A 92 15.07 6.05 2.88
C LEU A 92 14.50 4.65 3.13
N GLU A 93 14.98 3.96 4.15
CA GLU A 93 14.55 2.61 4.48
C GLU A 93 13.57 2.62 5.66
N ILE A 94 12.37 2.06 5.47
CA ILE A 94 11.30 1.94 6.45
C ILE A 94 11.20 0.50 6.94
N SER A 95 11.30 0.31 8.26
CA SER A 95 11.05 -0.98 8.89
C SER A 95 9.55 -1.22 9.04
N VAL A 96 9.06 -2.36 8.54
CA VAL A 96 7.65 -2.74 8.51
C VAL A 96 7.40 -3.91 9.46
N VAL A 97 6.32 -3.83 10.23
CA VAL A 97 5.76 -4.98 10.93
C VAL A 97 4.38 -5.30 10.37
N VAL A 98 4.13 -6.58 10.03
CA VAL A 98 2.84 -7.04 9.53
C VAL A 98 2.13 -7.85 10.62
N HIS A 99 0.97 -7.35 11.06
CA HIS A 99 0.12 -7.97 12.07
C HIS A 99 -1.03 -8.72 11.38
N ILE A 100 -0.94 -10.04 11.31
CA ILE A 100 -1.96 -10.90 10.71
C ILE A 100 -3.03 -11.21 11.75
N LEU A 101 -4.22 -10.64 11.57
CA LEU A 101 -5.36 -10.81 12.47
C LEU A 101 -6.30 -11.88 11.91
N MET A 102 -6.44 -12.97 12.63
CA MET A 102 -7.20 -14.15 12.23
C MET A 102 -8.41 -14.33 13.14
N ASP A 103 -9.40 -15.10 12.70
CA ASP A 103 -10.52 -15.49 13.55
C ASP A 103 -10.07 -16.35 14.74
N ASN A 104 -10.96 -16.60 15.71
CA ASN A 104 -10.63 -17.39 16.90
C ASN A 104 -10.16 -18.81 16.60
N SER A 105 -10.55 -19.37 15.46
CA SER A 105 -10.11 -20.69 15.01
C SER A 105 -8.75 -20.67 14.32
N CYS A 106 -8.19 -19.47 14.06
CA CYS A 106 -6.97 -19.27 13.28
C CYS A 106 -7.07 -19.87 11.86
N THR A 107 -8.27 -19.86 11.26
CA THR A 107 -8.52 -20.46 9.95
C THR A 107 -8.87 -19.44 8.87
N ASN A 108 -9.51 -18.33 9.23
CA ASN A 108 -9.79 -17.23 8.34
C ASN A 108 -8.81 -16.06 8.59
N GLY A 109 -8.44 -15.33 7.55
CA GLY A 109 -7.44 -14.27 7.63
C GLY A 109 -5.99 -14.76 7.61
N VAL A 110 -5.77 -16.03 7.27
CA VAL A 110 -4.43 -16.63 7.26
C VAL A 110 -3.65 -16.18 6.02
N ILE A 111 -2.50 -15.58 6.26
CA ILE A 111 -1.53 -15.17 5.24
C ILE A 111 -0.20 -15.87 5.53
N SER A 112 0.44 -16.44 4.50
CA SER A 112 1.76 -17.08 4.61
C SER A 112 2.87 -16.03 4.70
N ASP A 113 4.04 -16.39 5.26
CA ASP A 113 5.22 -15.54 5.26
C ASP A 113 5.67 -15.17 3.84
N ALA A 114 5.55 -16.09 2.89
CA ALA A 114 5.86 -15.85 1.49
C ALA A 114 4.92 -14.78 0.87
N MET A 115 3.64 -14.78 1.23
CA MET A 115 2.69 -13.76 0.80
C MET A 115 3.04 -12.40 1.42
N VAL A 116 3.45 -12.36 2.70
CA VAL A 116 3.92 -11.14 3.35
C VAL A 116 5.17 -10.60 2.64
N GLN A 117 6.14 -11.47 2.35
CA GLN A 117 7.34 -11.05 1.62
C GLN A 117 6.98 -10.50 0.23
N SER A 118 6.07 -11.15 -0.50
CA SER A 118 5.63 -10.66 -1.81
C SER A 118 5.00 -9.27 -1.74
N GLN A 119 4.31 -8.93 -0.63
CA GLN A 119 3.79 -7.57 -0.44
C GLN A 119 4.90 -6.55 -0.23
N ILE A 120 5.95 -6.89 0.51
CA ILE A 120 7.10 -6.00 0.67
C ILE A 120 7.82 -5.81 -0.67
N ASP A 121 7.96 -6.88 -1.46
CA ASP A 121 8.54 -6.80 -2.80
C ASP A 121 7.72 -5.86 -3.70
N ILE A 122 6.38 -5.94 -3.65
CA ILE A 122 5.47 -5.07 -4.41
C ILE A 122 5.62 -3.59 -3.98
N LEU A 123 5.65 -3.31 -2.68
CA LEU A 123 5.89 -1.94 -2.20
C LEU A 123 7.21 -1.38 -2.74
N ASN A 124 8.26 -2.21 -2.79
CA ASN A 124 9.55 -1.82 -3.35
C ASN A 124 9.50 -1.67 -4.88
N GLU A 125 8.78 -2.55 -5.60
CA GLU A 125 8.57 -2.41 -7.04
C GLU A 125 7.96 -1.05 -7.38
N ASP A 126 6.97 -0.62 -6.60
CA ASP A 126 6.14 0.54 -6.86
C ASP A 126 6.81 1.85 -6.41
N PHE A 127 7.38 1.90 -5.19
CA PHE A 127 8.02 3.10 -4.63
C PHE A 127 9.44 3.35 -5.15
N LEU A 128 10.12 2.34 -5.68
CA LEU A 128 11.42 2.46 -6.33
C LEU A 128 11.30 2.43 -7.86
N ALA A 129 10.11 2.32 -8.43
CA ALA A 129 9.86 2.20 -9.86
C ALA A 129 10.80 1.17 -10.53
N LEU A 130 10.91 -0.03 -9.93
CA LEU A 130 11.93 -1.01 -10.29
C LEU A 130 11.81 -1.45 -11.75
N ALA A 131 12.90 -1.37 -12.48
CA ALA A 131 12.95 -1.75 -13.89
C ALA A 131 12.50 -3.22 -14.09
N GLY A 132 11.55 -3.43 -15.00
CA GLY A 132 11.00 -4.74 -15.32
C GLY A 132 9.82 -5.18 -14.42
N SER A 133 9.46 -4.40 -13.40
CA SER A 133 8.22 -4.57 -12.64
C SER A 133 7.06 -3.80 -13.29
N ASN A 134 5.85 -4.01 -12.78
CA ASN A 134 4.67 -3.24 -13.20
C ASN A 134 4.79 -1.75 -12.81
N GLY A 135 5.50 -1.45 -11.71
CA GLY A 135 5.75 -0.09 -11.23
C GLY A 135 6.82 0.67 -12.02
N SER A 136 7.46 0.06 -13.01
CA SER A 136 8.59 0.66 -13.76
C SER A 136 8.23 1.89 -14.59
N GLY A 137 6.94 2.18 -14.78
CA GLY A 137 6.43 3.40 -15.44
C GLY A 137 6.43 4.63 -14.53
N GLY A 138 6.49 4.43 -13.21
CA GLY A 138 6.39 5.48 -12.20
C GLY A 138 7.70 6.23 -11.95
N THR A 139 7.68 7.03 -10.90
CA THR A 139 8.85 7.79 -10.43
C THR A 139 9.45 7.10 -9.21
N ASP A 140 10.75 6.84 -9.23
CA ASP A 140 11.51 6.32 -8.11
C ASP A 140 11.51 7.34 -6.96
N ALA A 141 10.81 7.02 -5.87
CA ALA A 141 10.74 7.85 -4.67
C ALA A 141 11.98 7.70 -3.77
N GLN A 142 12.86 6.74 -4.04
CA GLN A 142 13.96 6.35 -3.14
C GLN A 142 13.45 6.06 -1.72
N VAL A 143 12.31 5.35 -1.62
CA VAL A 143 11.73 4.85 -0.37
C VAL A 143 11.64 3.34 -0.47
N GLN A 144 12.33 2.65 0.42
CA GLN A 144 12.41 1.19 0.49
C GLN A 144 11.73 0.68 1.76
N PHE A 145 11.08 -0.46 1.65
CA PHE A 145 10.45 -1.16 2.76
C PHE A 145 11.15 -2.49 3.02
N ARG A 146 11.35 -2.80 4.30
CA ARG A 146 11.82 -4.12 4.71
C ARG A 146 11.07 -4.61 5.94
N LEU A 147 10.88 -5.90 6.06
CA LEU A 147 10.37 -6.46 7.31
C LEU A 147 11.36 -6.18 8.46
N ALA A 148 10.82 -5.82 9.62
CA ALA A 148 11.61 -5.61 10.80
C ALA A 148 12.36 -6.90 11.17
N ASP A 149 13.63 -6.79 11.46
CA ASP A 149 14.51 -7.87 11.91
C ASP A 149 14.71 -7.89 13.43
N GLU A 150 14.23 -6.82 14.10
CA GLU A 150 14.31 -6.65 15.55
C GLU A 150 12.95 -6.16 16.09
N THR A 151 12.53 -6.73 17.22
CA THR A 151 11.33 -6.28 17.95
C THR A 151 11.58 -4.97 18.68
N PRO A 152 10.54 -4.25 19.18
CA PRO A 152 10.72 -3.06 20.01
C PRO A 152 11.57 -3.30 21.29
N SER A 153 11.71 -4.56 21.74
CA SER A 153 12.53 -4.95 22.89
C SER A 153 13.93 -5.45 22.51
N GLY A 154 14.34 -5.33 21.23
CA GLY A 154 15.67 -5.71 20.77
C GLY A 154 15.86 -7.22 20.56
N GLN A 155 14.78 -7.96 20.31
CA GLN A 155 14.87 -9.39 20.03
C GLN A 155 14.75 -9.66 18.53
N PRO A 156 15.49 -10.63 17.98
CA PRO A 156 15.37 -11.00 16.58
C PRO A 156 13.94 -11.41 16.21
N THR A 157 13.50 -11.02 15.01
CA THR A 157 12.17 -11.31 14.48
C THR A 157 12.22 -11.40 12.95
N ASN A 158 11.14 -11.89 12.35
CA ASN A 158 10.88 -11.80 10.91
C ASN A 158 9.88 -10.69 10.55
N GLY A 159 9.55 -9.79 11.49
CA GLY A 159 8.63 -8.68 11.25
C GLY A 159 7.17 -9.09 11.09
N ILE A 160 6.78 -10.33 11.40
CA ILE A 160 5.43 -10.84 11.21
C ILE A 160 4.86 -11.32 12.54
N THR A 161 3.70 -10.80 12.91
CA THR A 161 2.97 -11.26 14.11
C THR A 161 1.64 -11.89 13.71
N ARG A 162 1.12 -12.80 14.54
CA ARG A 162 -0.13 -13.51 14.31
C ARG A 162 -1.00 -13.51 15.55
N THR A 163 -2.26 -13.07 15.39
CA THR A 163 -3.21 -13.01 16.51
C THR A 163 -4.54 -13.63 16.09
N CYS A 164 -5.00 -14.63 16.86
CA CYS A 164 -6.30 -15.25 16.65
C CYS A 164 -7.33 -14.59 17.55
N ASN A 165 -8.16 -13.73 16.98
CA ASN A 165 -9.22 -13.01 17.67
C ASN A 165 -10.27 -12.55 16.65
N THR A 166 -11.48 -13.12 16.71
CA THR A 166 -12.55 -12.80 15.75
C THR A 166 -12.94 -11.32 15.74
N THR A 167 -12.89 -10.64 16.89
CA THR A 167 -13.19 -9.21 16.96
C THR A 167 -12.15 -8.41 16.15
N TYR A 168 -10.87 -8.74 16.28
CA TYR A 168 -9.78 -8.09 15.56
C TYR A 168 -9.80 -8.45 14.07
N TYR A 169 -10.09 -9.73 13.76
CA TYR A 169 -10.30 -10.18 12.39
C TYR A 169 -11.40 -9.39 11.68
N ASN A 170 -12.51 -9.08 12.36
CA ASN A 170 -13.61 -8.27 11.83
C ASN A 170 -13.36 -6.76 11.94
N ASP A 171 -12.12 -6.35 12.12
CA ASP A 171 -11.70 -4.96 12.30
C ASP A 171 -12.41 -4.24 13.45
N GLY A 172 -12.81 -4.98 14.46
CA GLY A 172 -13.45 -4.46 15.68
C GLY A 172 -12.47 -4.35 16.85
N GLY A 173 -12.87 -3.56 17.86
CA GLY A 173 -12.03 -3.29 19.03
C GLY A 173 -10.81 -2.42 18.68
N ASN A 174 -10.13 -1.97 19.70
CA ASN A 174 -8.95 -1.10 19.51
C ASN A 174 -7.66 -1.94 19.57
N TYR A 175 -7.53 -2.94 18.69
CA TYR A 175 -6.42 -3.90 18.67
C TYR A 175 -5.04 -3.21 18.59
N TRP A 176 -4.97 -2.08 17.91
CA TRP A 176 -3.74 -1.30 17.77
C TRP A 176 -3.20 -0.82 19.12
N ASN A 177 -4.05 -0.51 20.11
CA ASN A 177 -3.58 -0.12 21.45
C ASN A 177 -2.79 -1.23 22.18
N THR A 178 -2.92 -2.47 21.73
CA THR A 178 -2.26 -3.63 22.34
C THR A 178 -1.17 -4.21 21.45
N LEU A 179 -1.36 -4.14 20.14
CA LEU A 179 -0.52 -4.85 19.17
C LEU A 179 0.48 -3.95 18.45
N ALA A 180 0.24 -2.63 18.41
CA ALA A 180 1.15 -1.74 17.69
C ALA A 180 2.57 -1.82 18.25
N TRP A 181 3.53 -1.94 17.36
CA TRP A 181 4.91 -1.60 17.63
C TRP A 181 5.04 -0.08 17.52
N ASP A 182 6.04 0.52 18.17
CA ASP A 182 6.24 1.97 18.19
C ASP A 182 6.09 2.59 16.78
N PRO A 183 5.01 3.34 16.48
CA PRO A 183 4.76 3.84 15.13
C PRO A 183 5.78 4.90 14.67
N ASN A 184 6.60 5.41 15.59
CA ASN A 184 7.73 6.27 15.22
C ASN A 184 8.91 5.50 14.63
N ARG A 185 8.93 4.16 14.79
CA ARG A 185 10.05 3.31 14.36
C ARG A 185 9.63 2.25 13.36
N TYR A 186 8.35 1.91 13.33
CA TYR A 186 7.83 0.83 12.49
C TYR A 186 6.55 1.27 11.79
N LEU A 187 6.47 1.03 10.50
CA LEU A 187 5.20 1.05 9.80
C LEU A 187 4.40 -0.19 10.21
N ASN A 188 3.29 0.02 10.91
CA ASN A 188 2.39 -1.05 11.34
C ASN A 188 1.35 -1.32 10.26
N ILE A 189 1.42 -2.47 9.61
CA ILE A 189 0.41 -2.94 8.65
C ILE A 189 -0.40 -4.05 9.30
N TYR A 190 -1.72 -3.91 9.31
CA TYR A 190 -2.65 -4.92 9.82
C TYR A 190 -3.41 -5.55 8.68
N THR A 191 -3.60 -6.86 8.73
CA THR A 191 -4.47 -7.58 7.79
C THR A 191 -5.66 -8.16 8.52
N ASN A 192 -6.87 -7.81 8.07
CA ASN A 192 -8.14 -8.27 8.61
C ASN A 192 -9.25 -8.11 7.56
N THR A 193 -10.52 -7.94 7.92
CA THR A 193 -11.60 -7.70 6.95
C THR A 193 -11.72 -6.25 6.48
N ALA A 194 -10.91 -5.33 7.00
CA ALA A 194 -10.91 -3.89 6.69
C ALA A 194 -12.32 -3.27 6.65
N ARG A 195 -13.26 -3.76 7.49
CA ARG A 195 -14.68 -3.38 7.51
C ARG A 195 -15.38 -3.50 6.15
N GLY A 196 -14.88 -4.36 5.27
CA GLY A 196 -15.38 -4.54 3.91
C GLY A 196 -14.72 -3.68 2.85
N ALA A 197 -13.89 -2.70 3.19
CA ALA A 197 -13.03 -2.03 2.23
C ALA A 197 -11.85 -2.93 1.81
N LEU A 198 -11.12 -2.58 0.76
CA LEU A 198 -9.86 -3.27 0.44
C LEU A 198 -8.74 -2.84 1.40
N GLY A 199 -8.72 -1.60 1.81
CA GLY A 199 -7.79 -1.07 2.77
C GLY A 199 -8.21 0.30 3.27
N TYR A 200 -7.50 0.81 4.27
CA TYR A 200 -7.64 2.19 4.73
C TYR A 200 -6.46 2.61 5.61
N VAL A 201 -6.25 3.93 5.68
CA VAL A 201 -5.57 4.60 6.78
C VAL A 201 -6.59 5.41 7.57
N PRO A 202 -6.47 5.54 8.90
CA PRO A 202 -7.45 6.29 9.70
C PRO A 202 -7.35 7.81 9.51
N PHE A 203 -6.21 8.32 9.08
CA PHE A 203 -5.89 9.73 8.87
C PHE A 203 -4.64 9.88 7.99
N LEU A 204 -4.46 11.08 7.43
CA LEU A 204 -3.23 11.48 6.73
C LEU A 204 -2.26 12.17 7.70
N PRO A 205 -0.94 12.23 7.40
CA PRO A 205 0.06 12.81 8.32
C PRO A 205 -0.23 14.24 8.75
N ALA A 206 -0.82 15.06 7.89
CA ALA A 206 -1.12 16.45 8.18
C ALA A 206 -2.39 16.68 9.04
N ASP A 207 -3.23 15.65 9.18
CA ASP A 207 -4.47 15.77 9.96
C ASP A 207 -4.18 16.08 11.44
N ALA A 208 -5.07 16.81 12.07
CA ALA A 208 -4.88 17.33 13.43
C ALA A 208 -3.51 18.01 13.63
N GLY A 209 -2.95 18.60 12.55
CA GLY A 209 -1.65 19.24 12.62
C GLY A 209 -0.47 18.31 12.89
N GLY A 210 -0.59 17.05 12.51
CA GLY A 210 0.44 16.03 12.75
C GLY A 210 0.37 15.39 14.13
N ALA A 211 -0.58 15.78 14.99
CA ALA A 211 -0.65 15.29 16.37
C ALA A 211 -1.04 13.81 16.50
N LEU A 212 -1.55 13.21 15.43
CA LEU A 212 -1.94 11.80 15.39
C LEU A 212 -0.79 10.88 14.95
N VAL A 213 0.23 11.43 14.33
CA VAL A 213 1.40 10.67 13.89
C VAL A 213 2.17 10.14 15.11
N GLY A 214 2.49 8.84 15.07
CA GLY A 214 3.16 8.16 16.18
C GLY A 214 2.22 7.68 17.29
N ASP A 215 0.90 7.96 17.21
CA ASP A 215 -0.10 7.31 18.07
C ASP A 215 -0.25 5.82 17.68
N PRO A 216 -0.60 4.90 18.62
CA PRO A 216 -0.87 3.51 18.25
C PRO A 216 -1.91 3.32 17.14
N SER A 217 -2.81 4.29 16.92
CA SER A 217 -3.78 4.28 15.81
C SER A 217 -3.17 4.63 14.44
N ASP A 218 -1.93 5.10 14.40
CA ASP A 218 -1.19 5.42 13.17
C ASP A 218 -0.76 4.14 12.45
N ARG A 219 -1.57 3.69 11.50
CA ARG A 219 -1.47 2.37 10.89
C ARG A 219 -2.04 2.32 9.48
N VAL A 220 -1.67 1.27 8.78
CA VAL A 220 -2.28 0.84 7.53
C VAL A 220 -3.08 -0.44 7.78
N VAL A 221 -4.28 -0.53 7.26
CA VAL A 221 -5.13 -1.74 7.35
C VAL A 221 -5.46 -2.22 5.94
N ILE A 222 -5.25 -3.50 5.67
CA ILE A 222 -5.49 -4.12 4.37
C ILE A 222 -6.40 -5.32 4.53
N LEU A 223 -7.37 -5.47 3.63
CA LEU A 223 -8.16 -6.68 3.52
C LEU A 223 -7.23 -7.88 3.27
N TRP A 224 -7.29 -8.87 4.15
CA TRP A 224 -6.37 -10.02 4.10
C TRP A 224 -6.36 -10.76 2.75
N SER A 225 -7.50 -10.77 2.02
CA SER A 225 -7.63 -11.42 0.71
C SER A 225 -7.14 -10.56 -0.47
N ALA A 226 -6.76 -9.30 -0.23
CA ALA A 226 -6.15 -8.39 -1.20
C ALA A 226 -4.66 -8.11 -0.90
N PHE A 227 -4.05 -8.85 0.03
CA PHE A 227 -2.70 -8.61 0.50
C PHE A 227 -1.69 -9.54 -0.18
N GLY A 228 -0.70 -8.97 -0.85
CA GLY A 228 0.36 -9.69 -1.56
C GLY A 228 0.00 -10.08 -2.99
N ARG A 229 0.96 -10.72 -3.67
CA ARG A 229 0.81 -11.15 -5.06
C ARG A 229 -0.04 -12.42 -5.16
N ASP A 230 -0.90 -12.49 -6.18
CA ASP A 230 -1.83 -13.59 -6.41
C ASP A 230 -2.81 -13.82 -5.22
N ALA A 231 -3.21 -12.71 -4.57
CA ALA A 231 -4.23 -12.71 -3.54
C ALA A 231 -5.60 -13.16 -4.10
N SER A 232 -6.57 -13.44 -3.24
CA SER A 232 -7.84 -14.03 -3.69
C SER A 232 -8.93 -13.02 -4.07
N ALA A 233 -8.73 -11.73 -3.81
CA ALA A 233 -9.71 -10.67 -4.11
C ALA A 233 -9.54 -10.10 -5.54
N VAL A 234 -9.49 -10.96 -6.57
CA VAL A 234 -9.39 -10.54 -7.98
C VAL A 234 -10.51 -9.55 -8.33
N PRO A 235 -10.21 -8.41 -8.97
CA PRO A 235 -8.96 -8.00 -9.66
C PRO A 235 -7.97 -7.17 -8.80
N TYR A 236 -8.14 -7.16 -7.50
CA TYR A 236 -7.28 -6.46 -6.54
C TYR A 236 -6.34 -7.47 -5.83
N ASP A 237 -5.59 -8.21 -6.62
CA ASP A 237 -4.84 -9.41 -6.23
C ASP A 237 -3.32 -9.28 -6.45
N GLN A 238 -2.85 -8.11 -6.89
CA GLN A 238 -1.42 -7.84 -7.11
C GLN A 238 -0.81 -6.93 -6.04
N GLY A 239 -1.49 -6.76 -4.90
CA GLY A 239 -0.99 -6.05 -3.72
C GLY A 239 -0.97 -4.53 -3.83
N ARG A 240 -1.55 -3.91 -4.89
CA ARG A 240 -1.58 -2.45 -5.08
C ARG A 240 -2.52 -1.75 -4.10
N THR A 241 -3.37 -2.48 -3.43
CA THR A 241 -4.12 -1.94 -2.29
C THR A 241 -3.15 -1.45 -1.20
N ALA A 242 -2.12 -2.22 -0.85
CA ALA A 242 -1.15 -1.75 0.14
C ALA A 242 -0.32 -0.56 -0.37
N THR A 243 0.05 -0.52 -1.65
CA THR A 243 0.72 0.64 -2.26
C THR A 243 -0.13 1.91 -2.16
N HIS A 244 -1.43 1.81 -2.45
CA HIS A 244 -2.40 2.89 -2.34
C HIS A 244 -2.50 3.40 -0.88
N GLU A 245 -2.72 2.51 0.08
CA GLU A 245 -2.88 2.90 1.48
C GLU A 245 -1.57 3.44 2.09
N VAL A 246 -0.41 2.92 1.69
CA VAL A 246 0.89 3.49 2.07
C VAL A 246 1.09 4.87 1.42
N GLY A 247 0.56 5.11 0.22
CA GLY A 247 0.49 6.45 -0.37
C GLY A 247 -0.23 7.44 0.54
N HIS A 248 -1.42 7.09 1.04
CA HIS A 248 -2.14 7.90 2.04
C HIS A 248 -1.37 8.06 3.35
N TYR A 249 -0.79 6.98 3.87
CA TYR A 249 0.05 7.00 5.07
C TYR A 249 1.23 7.97 4.92
N LEU A 250 1.71 8.18 3.71
CA LEU A 250 2.76 9.13 3.34
C LEU A 250 2.24 10.47 2.81
N GLY A 251 0.93 10.76 2.94
CA GLY A 251 0.35 12.09 2.74
C GLY A 251 -0.23 12.37 1.36
N LEU A 252 -0.46 11.35 0.54
CA LEU A 252 -1.13 11.51 -0.75
C LEU A 252 -2.65 11.47 -0.59
N GLU A 253 -3.35 12.34 -1.32
CA GLU A 253 -4.80 12.31 -1.51
C GLU A 253 -5.16 11.44 -2.73
N HIS A 254 -6.44 11.08 -2.88
CA HIS A 254 -6.93 10.51 -4.14
C HIS A 254 -6.81 11.50 -5.28
N THR A 255 -6.50 11.05 -6.49
CA THR A 255 -6.41 11.88 -7.70
C THR A 255 -7.73 12.58 -8.06
N PHE A 256 -8.86 12.01 -7.62
CA PHE A 256 -10.23 12.54 -7.81
C PHE A 256 -10.78 13.32 -6.58
N ASN A 257 -9.91 13.79 -5.72
CA ASN A 257 -10.31 14.55 -4.53
C ASN A 257 -10.40 16.06 -4.84
N PRO A 258 -11.48 16.79 -4.41
CA PRO A 258 -12.72 16.22 -3.87
C PRO A 258 -13.58 15.59 -4.97
N GLN A 259 -14.22 14.47 -4.67
CA GLN A 259 -15.06 13.76 -5.63
C GLN A 259 -16.20 14.64 -6.14
N GLY A 260 -16.45 14.60 -7.44
CA GLY A 260 -17.50 15.39 -8.10
C GLY A 260 -17.06 16.80 -8.52
N SER A 261 -15.79 17.15 -8.34
CA SER A 261 -15.23 18.45 -8.73
C SER A 261 -13.97 18.25 -9.56
N CYS A 262 -13.74 19.15 -10.51
CA CYS A 262 -12.45 19.25 -11.20
C CYS A 262 -11.61 20.28 -10.50
N GLY A 263 -10.52 19.88 -9.90
CA GLY A 263 -9.53 20.76 -9.31
C GLY A 263 -8.87 21.68 -10.35
N SER A 264 -8.06 22.60 -9.91
CA SER A 264 -7.27 23.47 -10.77
C SER A 264 -6.19 22.66 -11.52
N GLN A 265 -6.00 22.96 -12.80
CA GLN A 265 -5.03 22.27 -13.67
C GLN A 265 -3.63 22.90 -13.66
N THR A 266 -3.48 24.08 -13.07
CA THR A 266 -2.24 24.85 -13.17
C THR A 266 -1.85 25.49 -11.86
N ALA A 267 -0.55 25.62 -11.63
CA ALA A 267 -0.02 26.36 -10.50
C ALA A 267 -0.43 27.85 -10.56
N PRO A 268 -0.69 28.49 -9.41
CA PRO A 268 -0.62 27.93 -8.06
C PRO A 268 -1.90 27.22 -7.60
N GLY A 269 -2.96 27.19 -8.41
CA GLY A 269 -4.28 26.67 -8.03
C GLY A 269 -4.24 25.19 -7.67
N CYS A 270 -3.55 24.34 -8.45
CA CYS A 270 -3.43 22.91 -8.19
C CYS A 270 -2.73 22.57 -6.87
N TYR A 271 -1.98 23.50 -6.27
CA TYR A 271 -1.39 23.29 -4.93
C TYR A 271 -2.33 23.65 -3.77
N SER A 272 -3.50 24.16 -4.08
CA SER A 272 -4.51 24.52 -3.07
C SER A 272 -5.89 23.90 -3.34
N ASP A 273 -6.00 23.10 -4.40
CA ASP A 273 -7.23 22.46 -4.83
C ASP A 273 -6.90 21.06 -5.41
N GLY A 274 -7.91 20.25 -5.66
CA GLY A 274 -7.70 18.89 -6.14
C GLY A 274 -6.99 18.00 -5.10
N ASP A 275 -6.07 17.19 -5.54
CA ASP A 275 -5.21 16.36 -4.70
C ASP A 275 -3.96 17.09 -4.18
N PHE A 276 -3.89 18.41 -4.42
CA PHE A 276 -2.76 19.29 -4.07
C PHE A 276 -1.44 18.96 -4.79
N ILE A 277 -1.51 18.29 -5.92
CA ILE A 277 -0.40 17.92 -6.79
C ILE A 277 -0.66 18.52 -8.17
N CYS A 278 0.37 19.09 -8.80
CA CYS A 278 0.20 19.78 -10.09
C CYS A 278 0.53 18.93 -11.30
N ASP A 279 1.28 17.85 -11.13
CA ASP A 279 1.64 16.94 -12.23
C ASP A 279 0.69 15.73 -12.34
N THR A 280 -0.29 15.61 -11.45
CA THR A 280 -1.49 14.80 -11.62
C THR A 280 -2.57 15.61 -12.34
N LEU A 281 -3.14 15.08 -13.42
CA LEU A 281 -4.24 15.76 -14.11
C LEU A 281 -5.53 15.66 -13.29
N PRO A 282 -6.37 16.74 -13.29
CA PRO A 282 -7.62 16.75 -12.55
C PRO A 282 -8.57 15.63 -12.96
N GLN A 283 -9.16 15.00 -11.97
CA GLN A 283 -10.11 13.90 -12.12
C GLN A 283 -11.30 14.14 -11.19
N ALA A 284 -12.54 14.02 -11.72
CA ALA A 284 -13.75 14.31 -10.94
C ALA A 284 -14.32 13.08 -10.21
N SER A 285 -13.97 11.89 -10.63
CA SER A 285 -14.50 10.63 -10.07
C SER A 285 -13.51 9.49 -10.25
N PRO A 286 -13.52 8.49 -9.33
CA PRO A 286 -12.63 7.35 -9.45
C PRO A 286 -12.90 6.55 -10.73
N ASN A 287 -11.86 5.97 -11.30
CA ASN A 287 -11.97 4.98 -12.36
C ASN A 287 -11.92 3.57 -11.76
N PHE A 288 -12.68 2.64 -12.34
CA PHE A 288 -12.69 1.23 -11.99
C PHE A 288 -12.38 0.37 -13.22
N GLY A 289 -11.93 -0.84 -13.01
CA GLY A 289 -11.47 -1.72 -14.08
C GLY A 289 -10.11 -1.27 -14.63
N CYS A 290 -9.87 -1.58 -15.90
CA CYS A 290 -8.68 -1.13 -16.63
C CYS A 290 -9.14 -0.45 -17.92
N PRO A 291 -9.53 0.84 -17.89
CA PRO A 291 -10.05 1.53 -19.06
C PRO A 291 -8.95 1.74 -20.10
N ALA A 292 -9.31 1.65 -21.39
CA ALA A 292 -8.39 2.01 -22.49
C ALA A 292 -8.17 3.53 -22.62
N GLY A 293 -8.86 4.32 -21.79
CA GLY A 293 -8.80 5.77 -21.68
C GLY A 293 -9.96 6.25 -20.81
N ALA A 294 -9.72 7.28 -20.02
CA ALA A 294 -10.71 7.93 -19.17
C ALA A 294 -10.54 9.45 -19.20
N SER A 295 -11.63 10.19 -19.02
CA SER A 295 -11.62 11.66 -19.01
C SER A 295 -12.86 12.16 -18.28
N SER A 296 -12.70 12.87 -17.20
CA SER A 296 -13.79 13.44 -16.43
C SER A 296 -13.73 14.98 -16.32
N CYS A 297 -12.54 15.58 -16.50
CA CYS A 297 -12.31 17.03 -16.35
C CYS A 297 -11.79 17.69 -17.63
N SER A 298 -12.18 17.21 -18.81
CA SER A 298 -11.68 17.68 -20.13
C SER A 298 -10.19 17.39 -20.37
N THR A 299 -9.56 16.64 -19.51
CA THR A 299 -8.22 16.07 -19.62
C THR A 299 -8.30 14.56 -19.51
N SER A 300 -7.23 13.84 -19.85
CA SER A 300 -7.15 12.41 -19.51
C SER A 300 -7.05 12.26 -18.01
N ASP A 301 -7.87 11.37 -17.44
CA ASP A 301 -7.72 11.00 -16.02
C ASP A 301 -6.41 10.22 -15.82
N PRO A 302 -5.72 10.39 -14.69
CA PRO A 302 -4.49 9.66 -14.37
C PRO A 302 -4.80 8.24 -13.84
N PHE A 303 -5.55 7.43 -14.61
CA PHE A 303 -6.10 6.15 -14.17
C PHE A 303 -5.06 5.04 -13.96
N HIS A 304 -3.79 5.27 -14.32
CA HIS A 304 -2.65 4.40 -13.98
C HIS A 304 -2.01 4.75 -12.63
N ASN A 305 -2.42 5.87 -12.03
CA ASN A 305 -1.85 6.32 -10.77
C ASN A 305 -2.33 5.43 -9.61
N TYR A 306 -1.42 5.09 -8.69
CA TYR A 306 -1.76 4.28 -7.51
C TYR A 306 -2.83 4.90 -6.61
N MET A 307 -3.06 6.22 -6.70
CA MET A 307 -4.08 6.93 -5.91
C MET A 307 -5.45 7.02 -6.60
N ASP A 308 -5.67 6.34 -7.74
CA ASP A 308 -7.00 6.08 -8.33
C ASP A 308 -7.56 4.72 -7.83
N TYR A 309 -8.70 4.27 -8.37
CA TYR A 309 -9.43 3.06 -7.95
C TYR A 309 -9.44 1.96 -9.02
N THR A 310 -8.56 2.01 -9.99
CA THR A 310 -8.45 0.99 -11.04
C THR A 310 -8.00 -0.36 -10.48
N ASP A 311 -8.15 -1.39 -11.30
CA ASP A 311 -7.67 -2.74 -10.98
C ASP A 311 -6.14 -2.74 -10.79
N ASP A 312 -5.65 -3.61 -9.92
CA ASP A 312 -4.22 -3.64 -9.56
C ASP A 312 -3.27 -3.74 -10.76
N LEU A 313 -3.67 -4.48 -11.83
CA LEU A 313 -2.86 -4.60 -13.06
C LEU A 313 -2.79 -3.30 -13.88
N CYS A 314 -3.68 -2.35 -13.64
CA CYS A 314 -3.71 -1.04 -14.28
C CYS A 314 -2.90 0.02 -13.54
N MET A 315 -2.59 -0.20 -12.27
CA MET A 315 -1.85 0.73 -11.43
C MET A 315 -0.35 0.55 -11.66
N GLU A 316 0.33 1.63 -12.05
CA GLU A 316 1.71 1.56 -12.52
C GLU A 316 2.61 2.67 -11.97
N GLU A 317 2.03 3.78 -11.42
CA GLU A 317 2.85 4.95 -11.17
C GLU A 317 2.44 5.81 -9.98
N PHE A 318 3.45 6.42 -9.36
CA PHE A 318 3.37 7.72 -8.69
C PHE A 318 4.02 8.78 -9.56
N SER A 319 3.49 10.00 -9.54
CA SER A 319 4.09 11.15 -10.23
C SER A 319 5.32 11.69 -9.49
N VAL A 320 6.07 12.57 -10.15
CA VAL A 320 7.26 13.22 -9.54
C VAL A 320 6.88 14.02 -8.30
N GLU A 321 5.79 14.79 -8.35
CA GLU A 321 5.37 15.60 -7.21
C GLU A 321 4.77 14.76 -6.09
N GLN A 322 4.11 13.64 -6.41
CA GLN A 322 3.68 12.67 -5.41
C GLN A 322 4.87 12.08 -4.64
N THR A 323 5.95 11.70 -5.33
CA THR A 323 7.15 11.18 -4.65
C THR A 323 7.82 12.22 -3.76
N ARG A 324 7.87 13.49 -4.18
CA ARG A 324 8.33 14.59 -3.32
C ARG A 324 7.44 14.78 -2.09
N ARG A 325 6.12 14.67 -2.26
CA ARG A 325 5.17 14.75 -1.16
C ARG A 325 5.38 13.63 -0.14
N THR A 326 5.57 12.39 -0.58
CA THR A 326 5.84 11.27 0.33
C THR A 326 7.13 11.46 1.12
N ARG A 327 8.19 11.96 0.49
CA ARG A 327 9.45 12.28 1.17
C ARG A 327 9.32 13.45 2.14
N CYS A 328 8.64 14.53 1.74
CA CYS A 328 8.35 15.64 2.62
C CYS A 328 7.58 15.18 3.88
N SER A 329 6.57 14.32 3.70
CA SER A 329 5.81 13.75 4.81
C SER A 329 6.68 12.90 5.74
N LEU A 330 7.60 12.11 5.21
CA LEU A 330 8.56 11.36 6.02
C LEU A 330 9.46 12.29 6.84
N GLU A 331 10.05 13.29 6.21
CA GLU A 331 11.00 14.19 6.88
C GLU A 331 10.37 15.07 7.95
N HIS A 332 9.13 15.52 7.75
CA HIS A 332 8.46 16.47 8.65
C HIS A 332 7.54 15.83 9.67
N TYR A 333 6.80 14.82 9.29
CA TYR A 333 5.83 14.17 10.18
C TYR A 333 6.37 12.89 10.80
N ARG A 334 7.28 12.17 10.12
CA ARG A 334 7.75 10.84 10.49
C ARG A 334 9.28 10.72 10.53
N PRO A 335 10.01 11.71 11.12
CA PRO A 335 11.47 11.78 11.00
C PRO A 335 12.23 10.62 11.65
N ASN A 336 11.58 9.83 12.49
CA ASN A 336 12.17 8.68 13.16
C ASN A 336 11.74 7.33 12.54
N LEU A 337 10.84 7.36 11.53
CA LEU A 337 10.30 6.14 10.92
C LEU A 337 11.28 5.48 9.95
N PHE A 338 12.20 6.23 9.39
CA PHE A 338 13.13 5.76 8.37
C PHE A 338 14.57 5.89 8.81
N ASN A 339 15.43 5.06 8.22
CA ASN A 339 16.87 5.23 8.23
C ASN A 339 17.32 5.67 6.84
N VAL A 340 18.30 6.56 6.77
CA VAL A 340 19.01 6.81 5.52
C VAL A 340 19.92 5.62 5.29
N ALA A 341 19.65 4.84 4.26
CA ALA A 341 20.54 3.73 3.91
C ALA A 341 21.94 4.30 3.65
N ALA A 342 22.94 3.74 4.30
CA ALA A 342 24.31 4.10 4.01
C ALA A 342 24.51 3.86 2.50
N GLU A 343 24.91 4.90 1.76
CA GLU A 343 25.41 4.67 0.40
C GLU A 343 26.45 3.57 0.52
N ALA A 344 26.30 2.52 -0.29
CA ALA A 344 27.36 1.53 -0.40
C ALA A 344 28.60 2.30 -0.85
N ILE A 345 29.46 2.63 0.10
CA ILE A 345 30.67 3.43 -0.16
C ILE A 345 31.56 2.73 -1.19
N PHE A 346 31.26 1.45 -1.43
CA PHE A 346 31.90 0.63 -2.46
C PHE A 346 30.90 -0.39 -3.02
N THR A 347 30.55 -0.25 -4.29
CA THR A 347 29.89 -1.29 -5.10
C THR A 347 30.92 -2.20 -5.79
N ASP A 348 32.14 -2.27 -5.27
CA ASP A 348 33.29 -2.89 -5.95
C ASP A 348 33.61 -4.32 -5.49
N GLY A 349 32.70 -4.93 -4.72
CA GLY A 349 32.87 -6.35 -4.38
C GLY A 349 33.97 -6.64 -3.36
N PHE A 350 34.16 -5.78 -2.38
CA PHE A 350 35.02 -6.10 -1.19
C PHE A 350 34.63 -7.42 -0.51
N GLU A 351 33.39 -7.87 -0.76
CA GLU A 351 32.91 -9.18 -0.29
C GLU A 351 33.69 -10.35 -0.93
N SER A 352 34.36 -10.13 -2.07
CA SER A 352 35.21 -11.16 -2.71
C SER A 352 36.55 -11.33 -2.00
N GLY A 353 36.95 -10.39 -1.16
CA GLY A 353 38.24 -10.39 -0.47
C GLY A 353 39.45 -10.21 -1.39
N ASP A 354 39.21 -9.76 -2.64
CA ASP A 354 40.28 -9.48 -3.59
C ASP A 354 40.24 -8.01 -4.07
N THR A 355 41.31 -7.55 -4.65
CA THR A 355 41.53 -6.18 -5.15
C THR A 355 41.53 -6.13 -6.68
N SER A 356 40.97 -7.14 -7.36
CA SER A 356 41.08 -7.27 -8.81
C SER A 356 40.30 -6.20 -9.60
N SER A 357 39.32 -5.56 -8.93
CA SER A 357 38.52 -4.46 -9.51
C SER A 357 39.19 -3.09 -9.39
N TRP A 358 40.35 -2.99 -8.74
CA TRP A 358 41.05 -1.73 -8.59
C TRP A 358 42.04 -1.51 -9.73
N SER A 359 41.76 -0.50 -10.57
CA SER A 359 42.73 -0.11 -11.58
C SER A 359 43.93 0.50 -10.93
N SER A 360 45.10 -0.10 -11.17
CA SER A 360 46.42 0.47 -10.81
C SER A 360 46.68 1.71 -11.66
N SER A 361 46.17 2.85 -11.24
CA SER A 361 46.60 4.14 -11.77
C SER A 361 47.27 4.94 -10.65
N GLN A 362 48.48 4.56 -10.35
CA GLN A 362 49.43 5.41 -9.67
C GLN A 362 50.81 5.20 -10.31
N GLN A 363 51.19 6.11 -11.15
CA GLN A 363 52.57 6.61 -11.28
C GLN A 363 52.55 8.11 -11.21
#